data_d5999118403353f8a8d9cb54c4b69ef2
#
_entry.id   d5999118403353f8a8d9cb54c4b69ef2
#
_cell.length_a   1.000
_cell.length_b   1.000
_cell.length_c   1.000
_cell.angle_alpha   90.00
_cell.angle_beta   90.00
_cell.angle_gamma   90.00
#
_symmetry.space_group_name_H-M   'P 1'
#
loop_
_entity.id
_entity.type
_entity.pdbx_description
1 polymer ?
#
loop_
_entity_poly.entity_id
_entity_poly.type
_entity_poly.pdbx_seq_one_letter_code
_entity_poly.pdbx_strand_id
1 'polypeptide(L)'
;MNMRPHATLAPLNARHSASRGGGWVTALAWLWLFLPLVWMWPSSRTLGDVALSALLWCGCLLWRPLTRVAAWVLVLVGACYLGYFYAVRSAPDEFFWYSVLGASTTEAWEYASSYRLQDLASLLCWLLPAVAAAVHLWRRAPLLTGRLLRGVGWASWLVWGVLATTGVAKGYGLEGTLRRVDRVYPMTLGESYARYAHAAESIYRIPPMAPPAAAPMADVVVMVIGESASAQRWSLLGYQGNDTNAALRPWRDGLVTLPVTANGNNTGKTVPVLLTGQRMAEMPESGVVTVLDQGRSAGFRVETLSNQSASGMSLSFAHAAFRQRSDRFVNLQDGLQDGALTELLASSLQQQAAGQPALITLHMYGSHPRVNKRYPPEFAKWEDPYDNSIAYSSSLLADWISRLDALPGVRAALVYVSDHGQNFPQCGGSYTHGSTRSAYEVPLLVWGNAALRQQQPQWWGQLQKVAAHAVAPDGSLRQTNLLYTGVVQDLLGYQVHAVDKGMASHVSPAGDGPYPPTAAHNGCDDWFAQVAQQHPAATP
;
A
#
# COMPACT_ATOMS: atom_id res chain seq x y z
N MET A 1 97.15 -25.00 5.39
CA MET A 1 96.10 -24.86 4.36
C MET A 1 94.80 -24.51 5.05
N ASN A 2 94.46 -23.24 5.05
CA ASN A 2 93.40 -22.68 5.88
C ASN A 2 92.08 -22.66 5.12
N MET A 3 91.08 -23.39 5.66
CA MET A 3 89.67 -23.18 5.25
C MET A 3 88.98 -22.23 6.21
N ARG A 4 88.43 -21.12 5.66
CA ARG A 4 87.59 -20.19 6.40
C ARG A 4 86.14 -20.68 6.37
N PRO A 5 85.36 -20.56 7.46
CA PRO A 5 83.97 -20.93 7.48
C PRO A 5 83.09 -19.85 6.81
N HIS A 6 82.06 -20.32 6.09
CA HIS A 6 81.02 -19.51 5.47
C HIS A 6 80.10 -18.86 6.51
N ALA A 7 79.94 -17.54 6.39
CA ALA A 7 78.95 -16.79 7.15
C ALA A 7 77.54 -17.05 6.61
N THR A 8 76.67 -17.60 7.44
CA THR A 8 75.23 -17.72 7.21
C THR A 8 74.56 -16.39 7.38
N LEU A 9 74.03 -15.85 6.28
CA LEU A 9 73.15 -14.67 6.28
C LEU A 9 71.80 -15.04 6.90
N ALA A 10 71.44 -14.40 8.01
CA ALA A 10 70.12 -14.52 8.63
C ALA A 10 69.05 -13.84 7.71
N PRO A 11 67.82 -14.41 7.59
CA PRO A 11 66.76 -13.81 6.81
C PRO A 11 66.28 -12.55 7.49
N LEU A 12 66.31 -11.43 6.77
CA LEU A 12 65.69 -10.16 7.13
C LEU A 12 64.17 -10.38 7.28
N ASN A 13 63.71 -10.41 8.53
CA ASN A 13 62.28 -10.33 8.87
C ASN A 13 61.74 -9.01 8.32
N ALA A 14 61.11 -9.04 7.16
CA ALA A 14 60.25 -7.98 6.67
C ALA A 14 59.06 -7.87 7.62
N ARG A 15 59.16 -7.03 8.64
CA ARG A 15 58.01 -6.54 9.41
C ARG A 15 57.09 -5.82 8.42
N HIS A 16 56.01 -6.44 8.00
CA HIS A 16 54.92 -5.79 7.35
C HIS A 16 54.45 -4.65 8.27
N SER A 17 54.83 -3.44 7.95
CA SER A 17 54.18 -2.23 8.46
C SER A 17 52.74 -2.25 8.00
N ALA A 18 51.86 -2.73 8.88
CA ALA A 18 50.41 -2.57 8.67
C ALA A 18 50.15 -1.06 8.50
N SER A 19 49.92 -0.67 7.27
CA SER A 19 49.63 0.73 6.92
C SER A 19 48.43 1.20 7.76
N ARG A 20 48.66 2.21 8.61
CA ARG A 20 47.63 2.92 9.40
C ARG A 20 46.50 3.49 8.54
N GLY A 21 46.62 3.53 7.21
CA GLY A 21 45.64 4.06 6.26
C GLY A 21 44.46 3.15 5.91
N GLY A 22 44.42 1.88 6.36
CA GLY A 22 43.31 0.95 5.97
C GLY A 22 42.09 0.91 6.87
N GLY A 23 42.19 1.42 8.09
CA GLY A 23 41.14 1.29 9.10
C GLY A 23 39.90 2.13 8.82
N TRP A 24 40.09 3.36 8.41
CA TRP A 24 38.99 4.28 8.08
C TRP A 24 38.21 3.86 6.82
N VAL A 25 38.90 3.33 5.81
CA VAL A 25 38.24 2.77 4.59
C VAL A 25 37.33 1.61 4.97
N THR A 26 37.78 0.75 5.87
CA THR A 26 37.00 -0.38 6.36
C THR A 26 35.79 0.08 7.17
N ALA A 27 35.96 1.09 8.03
CA ALA A 27 34.85 1.68 8.79
C ALA A 27 33.82 2.34 7.86
N LEU A 28 34.27 3.11 6.86
CA LEU A 28 33.37 3.70 5.86
C LEU A 28 32.67 2.64 5.01
N ALA A 29 33.37 1.59 4.59
CA ALA A 29 32.77 0.48 3.87
C ALA A 29 31.67 -0.24 4.68
N TRP A 30 31.88 -0.40 5.99
CA TRP A 30 30.86 -0.96 6.89
C TRP A 30 29.67 -0.03 7.06
N LEU A 31 29.91 1.25 7.36
CA LEU A 31 28.86 2.26 7.50
C LEU A 31 28.02 2.43 6.23
N TRP A 32 28.65 2.35 5.05
CA TRP A 32 27.95 2.49 3.77
C TRP A 32 26.79 1.51 3.61
N LEU A 33 26.94 0.29 4.12
CA LEU A 33 25.93 -0.76 4.02
C LEU A 33 24.63 -0.43 4.81
N PHE A 34 24.68 0.52 5.73
CA PHE A 34 23.53 0.94 6.54
C PHE A 34 22.89 2.25 6.04
N LEU A 35 23.47 2.88 5.01
CA LEU A 35 22.94 4.13 4.46
C LEU A 35 21.53 4.05 3.85
N PRO A 36 20.97 2.90 3.43
CA PRO A 36 19.56 2.86 3.00
C PRO A 36 18.59 3.50 3.98
N LEU A 37 18.89 3.50 5.29
CA LEU A 37 18.10 4.20 6.31
C LEU A 37 17.94 5.70 6.02
N VAL A 38 18.93 6.36 5.43
CA VAL A 38 18.90 7.81 5.15
C VAL A 38 17.83 8.17 4.13
N TRP A 39 17.61 7.29 3.14
CA TRP A 39 16.56 7.49 2.13
C TRP A 39 15.15 7.27 2.68
N MET A 40 15.02 6.35 3.64
CA MET A 40 13.71 5.94 4.14
C MET A 40 13.14 6.88 5.21
N TRP A 41 14.02 7.44 6.05
CA TRP A 41 13.62 8.33 7.13
C TRP A 41 14.50 9.58 7.18
N PRO A 42 14.25 10.58 6.33
CA PRO A 42 15.00 11.83 6.36
C PRO A 42 14.64 12.62 7.65
N SER A 43 15.28 12.27 8.74
CA SER A 43 15.12 12.95 10.04
C SER A 43 16.48 13.28 10.63
N SER A 44 16.54 14.23 11.55
CA SER A 44 17.77 14.56 12.26
C SER A 44 18.36 13.40 13.08
N ARG A 45 17.57 12.35 13.34
CA ARG A 45 17.96 11.15 14.09
C ARG A 45 18.55 10.05 13.23
N THR A 46 18.33 10.07 11.93
CA THR A 46 18.66 8.95 11.02
C THR A 46 20.15 8.61 10.98
N LEU A 47 21.02 9.62 11.05
CA LEU A 47 22.48 9.36 11.11
C LEU A 47 22.86 8.63 12.40
N GLY A 48 22.16 8.91 13.50
CA GLY A 48 22.31 8.18 14.75
C GLY A 48 21.87 6.71 14.60
N ASP A 49 20.76 6.47 13.92
CA ASP A 49 20.25 5.11 13.66
C ASP A 49 21.19 4.30 12.75
N VAL A 50 21.81 4.94 11.75
CA VAL A 50 22.89 4.34 10.92
C VAL A 50 24.08 3.95 11.78
N ALA A 51 24.58 4.87 12.62
CA ALA A 51 25.71 4.60 13.48
C ALA A 51 25.40 3.51 14.51
N LEU A 52 24.22 3.55 15.13
CA LEU A 52 23.75 2.53 16.08
C LEU A 52 23.67 1.16 15.40
N SER A 53 23.06 1.08 14.21
CA SER A 53 22.96 -0.17 13.46
C SER A 53 24.34 -0.74 13.14
N ALA A 54 25.25 0.09 12.61
CA ALA A 54 26.61 -0.33 12.32
C ALA A 54 27.37 -0.82 13.56
N LEU A 55 27.16 -0.18 14.72
CA LEU A 55 27.76 -0.58 16.00
C LEU A 55 27.17 -1.90 16.50
N LEU A 56 25.85 -2.05 16.49
CA LEU A 56 25.18 -3.27 16.97
C LEU A 56 25.50 -4.50 16.11
N TRP A 57 25.82 -4.30 14.83
CA TRP A 57 26.23 -5.39 13.95
C TRP A 57 27.75 -5.56 13.85
N CYS A 58 28.55 -4.75 14.51
CA CYS A 58 30.03 -4.83 14.41
C CYS A 58 30.56 -6.17 14.96
N GLY A 59 29.80 -6.88 15.80
CA GLY A 59 30.14 -8.23 16.25
C GLY A 59 30.35 -9.23 15.11
N CYS A 60 29.68 -9.02 13.97
CA CYS A 60 29.89 -9.83 12.77
C CYS A 60 31.32 -9.71 12.22
N LEU A 61 32.03 -8.61 12.51
CA LEU A 61 33.39 -8.35 12.05
C LEU A 61 34.46 -9.13 12.83
N LEU A 62 34.09 -9.89 13.85
CA LEU A 62 35.00 -10.76 14.63
C LEU A 62 35.44 -11.99 13.86
N TRP A 63 34.60 -12.53 12.97
CA TRP A 63 34.83 -13.79 12.26
C TRP A 63 34.68 -13.64 10.75
N ARG A 64 35.63 -14.22 10.01
CA ARG A 64 35.61 -14.16 8.54
C ARG A 64 34.28 -14.59 7.90
N PRO A 65 33.70 -15.75 8.26
CA PRO A 65 32.45 -16.19 7.64
C PRO A 65 31.30 -15.21 7.90
N LEU A 66 31.16 -14.77 9.17
CA LEU A 66 30.10 -13.82 9.54
C LEU A 66 30.26 -12.47 8.85
N THR A 67 31.47 -11.92 8.77
CA THR A 67 31.73 -10.66 8.02
C THR A 67 31.28 -10.80 6.57
N ARG A 68 31.61 -11.91 5.93
CA ARG A 68 31.31 -12.16 4.53
C ARG A 68 29.81 -12.29 4.29
N VAL A 69 29.14 -13.11 5.10
CA VAL A 69 27.69 -13.29 5.01
C VAL A 69 26.96 -11.97 5.32
N ALA A 70 27.30 -11.30 6.42
CA ALA A 70 26.66 -10.05 6.80
C ALA A 70 26.81 -8.97 5.73
N ALA A 71 28.00 -8.83 5.13
CA ALA A 71 28.21 -7.83 4.09
C ALA A 71 27.30 -8.06 2.87
N TRP A 72 27.19 -9.28 2.37
CA TRP A 72 26.33 -9.58 1.22
C TRP A 72 24.85 -9.57 1.56
N VAL A 73 24.46 -10.01 2.75
CA VAL A 73 23.07 -9.87 3.23
C VAL A 73 22.66 -8.40 3.28
N LEU A 74 23.53 -7.51 3.81
CA LEU A 74 23.24 -6.07 3.85
C LEU A 74 23.16 -5.44 2.46
N VAL A 75 23.97 -5.89 1.49
CA VAL A 75 23.84 -5.44 0.09
C VAL A 75 22.50 -5.88 -0.49
N LEU A 76 22.13 -7.14 -0.35
CA LEU A 76 20.86 -7.68 -0.87
C LEU A 76 19.66 -6.98 -0.25
N VAL A 77 19.63 -6.89 1.07
CA VAL A 77 18.55 -6.24 1.80
C VAL A 77 18.46 -4.77 1.43
N GLY A 78 19.59 -4.05 1.34
CA GLY A 78 19.61 -2.65 0.95
C GLY A 78 19.10 -2.42 -0.48
N ALA A 79 19.44 -3.31 -1.41
CA ALA A 79 18.94 -3.24 -2.78
C ALA A 79 17.41 -3.46 -2.82
N CYS A 80 16.89 -4.45 -2.09
CA CYS A 80 15.44 -4.68 -1.96
C CYS A 80 14.73 -3.47 -1.33
N TYR A 81 15.33 -2.91 -0.28
CA TYR A 81 14.79 -1.75 0.43
C TYR A 81 14.67 -0.52 -0.47
N LEU A 82 15.76 -0.13 -1.11
CA LEU A 82 15.79 1.03 -2.00
C LEU A 82 14.96 0.79 -3.26
N GLY A 83 14.94 -0.43 -3.80
CA GLY A 83 14.05 -0.80 -4.89
C GLY A 83 12.60 -0.52 -4.52
N TYR A 84 12.11 -1.07 -3.40
CA TYR A 84 10.77 -0.81 -2.92
C TYR A 84 10.50 0.69 -2.69
N PHE A 85 11.43 1.39 -2.01
CA PHE A 85 11.31 2.81 -1.76
C PHE A 85 11.12 3.62 -3.06
N TYR A 86 11.89 3.32 -4.10
CA TYR A 86 11.76 4.02 -5.39
C TYR A 86 10.48 3.65 -6.14
N ALA A 87 9.96 2.43 -5.96
CA ALA A 87 8.70 2.01 -6.55
C ALA A 87 7.48 2.66 -5.87
N VAL A 88 7.45 2.66 -4.52
CA VAL A 88 6.27 2.98 -3.71
C VAL A 88 6.37 4.34 -3.03
N ARG A 89 7.59 4.93 -2.95
CA ARG A 89 7.89 6.21 -2.27
C ARG A 89 7.57 6.20 -0.77
N SER A 90 7.57 5.02 -0.16
CA SER A 90 7.46 4.84 1.29
C SER A 90 8.53 3.90 1.81
N ALA A 91 8.83 3.99 3.11
CA ALA A 91 9.71 3.02 3.76
C ALA A 91 9.07 1.62 3.70
N PRO A 92 9.87 0.55 3.59
CA PRO A 92 9.36 -0.81 3.70
C PRO A 92 8.71 -1.04 5.07
N ASP A 93 7.44 -1.38 5.02
CA ASP A 93 6.58 -1.75 6.15
C ASP A 93 6.05 -3.18 5.91
N GLU A 94 4.95 -3.56 6.54
CA GLU A 94 4.29 -4.85 6.29
C GLU A 94 3.89 -5.05 4.83
N PHE A 95 3.66 -3.98 4.08
CA PHE A 95 3.31 -4.02 2.65
C PHE A 95 4.48 -4.34 1.74
N PHE A 96 5.71 -4.14 2.17
CA PHE A 96 6.86 -4.68 1.49
C PHE A 96 6.70 -6.20 1.32
N TRP A 97 6.33 -6.90 2.38
CA TRP A 97 6.11 -8.34 2.36
C TRP A 97 4.87 -8.72 1.57
N TYR A 98 3.80 -7.95 1.69
CA TYR A 98 2.61 -8.12 0.87
C TYR A 98 2.95 -8.01 -0.62
N SER A 99 3.68 -6.97 -1.02
CA SER A 99 4.07 -6.75 -2.41
C SER A 99 5.05 -7.80 -2.92
N VAL A 100 6.07 -8.18 -2.12
CA VAL A 100 7.09 -9.16 -2.53
C VAL A 100 6.53 -10.57 -2.61
N LEU A 101 5.66 -10.95 -1.66
CA LEU A 101 5.09 -12.30 -1.60
C LEU A 101 3.81 -12.44 -2.42
N GLY A 102 3.12 -11.32 -2.67
CA GLY A 102 1.84 -11.26 -3.37
C GLY A 102 1.91 -10.84 -4.84
N ALA A 103 3.02 -10.25 -5.30
CA ALA A 103 3.14 -9.80 -6.68
C ALA A 103 3.25 -10.98 -7.66
N SER A 104 2.54 -10.86 -8.77
CA SER A 104 2.73 -11.74 -9.92
C SER A 104 4.03 -11.40 -10.67
N THR A 105 4.50 -12.32 -11.50
CA THR A 105 5.63 -12.03 -12.41
C THR A 105 5.30 -10.88 -13.37
N THR A 106 4.05 -10.76 -13.78
CA THR A 106 3.54 -9.68 -14.64
C THR A 106 3.60 -8.34 -13.90
N GLU A 107 3.08 -8.27 -12.67
CA GLU A 107 3.13 -7.06 -11.84
C GLU A 107 4.57 -6.68 -11.50
N ALA A 108 5.40 -7.64 -11.09
CA ALA A 108 6.82 -7.38 -10.82
C ALA A 108 7.53 -6.77 -12.05
N TRP A 109 7.21 -7.24 -13.26
CA TRP A 109 7.74 -6.67 -14.50
C TRP A 109 7.14 -5.29 -14.82
N GLU A 110 5.86 -5.09 -14.56
CA GLU A 110 5.21 -3.78 -14.71
C GLU A 110 5.85 -2.73 -13.80
N TYR A 111 6.09 -3.07 -12.54
CA TYR A 111 6.82 -2.21 -11.62
C TYR A 111 8.27 -1.99 -12.07
N ALA A 112 8.99 -3.04 -12.44
CA ALA A 112 10.37 -2.91 -12.91
C ALA A 112 10.49 -1.99 -14.14
N SER A 113 9.50 -2.04 -15.05
CA SER A 113 9.46 -1.19 -16.24
C SER A 113 9.01 0.26 -15.98
N SER A 114 8.49 0.56 -14.81
CA SER A 114 7.99 1.89 -14.41
C SER A 114 9.03 2.77 -13.71
N TYR A 115 10.20 2.21 -13.33
CA TYR A 115 11.27 2.99 -12.72
C TYR A 115 11.77 4.07 -13.66
N ARG A 116 11.89 5.30 -13.14
CA ARG A 116 12.52 6.39 -13.89
C ARG A 116 14.03 6.20 -13.91
N LEU A 117 14.67 6.71 -14.97
CA LEU A 117 16.14 6.64 -15.11
C LEU A 117 16.86 7.22 -13.88
N GLN A 118 16.35 8.30 -13.30
CA GLN A 118 16.91 8.92 -12.09
C GLN A 118 16.81 8.01 -10.85
N ASP A 119 15.74 7.20 -10.73
CA ASP A 119 15.55 6.26 -9.63
C ASP A 119 16.55 5.10 -9.75
N LEU A 120 16.73 4.59 -10.97
CA LEU A 120 17.74 3.59 -11.28
C LEU A 120 19.15 4.13 -11.04
N ALA A 121 19.43 5.36 -11.47
CA ALA A 121 20.72 6.01 -11.22
C ALA A 121 20.98 6.16 -9.71
N SER A 122 19.98 6.58 -8.93
CA SER A 122 20.10 6.72 -7.48
C SER A 122 20.32 5.38 -6.78
N LEU A 123 19.61 4.32 -7.21
CA LEU A 123 19.83 2.96 -6.72
C LEU A 123 21.26 2.50 -7.02
N LEU A 124 21.75 2.71 -8.23
CA LEU A 124 23.11 2.33 -8.64
C LEU A 124 24.19 3.15 -7.91
N CYS A 125 23.95 4.42 -7.62
CA CYS A 125 24.84 5.26 -6.82
C CYS A 125 25.06 4.71 -5.41
N TRP A 126 24.10 4.03 -4.84
CA TRP A 126 24.28 3.31 -3.58
C TRP A 126 24.84 1.91 -3.80
N LEU A 127 24.30 1.15 -4.76
CA LEU A 127 24.56 -0.29 -4.95
C LEU A 127 26.02 -0.56 -5.37
N LEU A 128 26.57 0.21 -6.31
CA LEU A 128 27.94 -0.01 -6.79
C LEU A 128 28.98 0.16 -5.66
N PRO A 129 28.95 1.26 -4.87
CA PRO A 129 29.84 1.35 -3.70
C PRO A 129 29.54 0.30 -2.63
N ALA A 130 28.27 -0.14 -2.46
CA ALA A 130 27.91 -1.19 -1.49
C ALA A 130 28.54 -2.54 -1.89
N VAL A 131 28.49 -2.91 -3.18
CA VAL A 131 29.18 -4.09 -3.70
C VAL A 131 30.70 -3.96 -3.51
N ALA A 132 31.27 -2.81 -3.82
CA ALA A 132 32.71 -2.58 -3.59
C ALA A 132 33.08 -2.68 -2.09
N ALA A 133 32.23 -2.14 -1.21
CA ALA A 133 32.37 -2.28 0.25
C ALA A 133 32.31 -3.74 0.68
N ALA A 134 31.33 -4.52 0.21
CA ALA A 134 31.22 -5.94 0.53
C ALA A 134 32.44 -6.74 0.05
N VAL A 135 32.94 -6.48 -1.15
CA VAL A 135 34.18 -7.09 -1.68
C VAL A 135 35.39 -6.71 -0.83
N HIS A 136 35.50 -5.43 -0.43
CA HIS A 136 36.58 -4.96 0.46
C HIS A 136 36.52 -5.71 1.80
N LEU A 137 35.35 -5.76 2.44
CA LEU A 137 35.14 -6.44 3.71
C LEU A 137 35.42 -7.96 3.59
N TRP A 138 35.00 -8.57 2.48
CA TRP A 138 35.27 -9.99 2.19
C TRP A 138 36.77 -10.30 2.15
N ARG A 139 37.56 -9.43 1.51
CA ARG A 139 39.01 -9.63 1.36
C ARG A 139 39.79 -9.34 2.64
N ARG A 140 39.28 -8.43 3.49
CA ARG A 140 39.97 -7.96 4.69
C ARG A 140 39.62 -8.69 5.98
N ALA A 141 38.52 -9.48 5.99
CA ALA A 141 38.05 -10.16 7.20
C ALA A 141 39.11 -11.12 7.82
N PRO A 142 39.16 -11.27 9.15
CA PRO A 142 38.39 -10.55 10.17
C PRO A 142 38.97 -9.16 10.41
N LEU A 143 38.12 -8.20 10.78
CA LEU A 143 38.46 -6.80 10.85
C LEU A 143 38.76 -6.30 12.28
N LEU A 144 38.16 -6.92 13.28
CA LEU A 144 38.36 -6.59 14.69
C LEU A 144 39.47 -7.45 15.30
N THR A 145 40.72 -7.01 15.15
CA THR A 145 41.88 -7.83 15.60
C THR A 145 42.53 -7.36 16.90
N GLY A 146 42.37 -6.07 17.26
CA GLY A 146 42.89 -5.50 18.51
C GLY A 146 42.04 -5.87 19.73
N ARG A 147 42.61 -5.94 20.95
CA ARG A 147 41.87 -6.26 22.18
C ARG A 147 40.65 -5.38 22.41
N LEU A 148 40.80 -4.04 22.26
CA LEU A 148 39.73 -3.07 22.44
C LEU A 148 38.62 -3.29 21.40
N LEU A 149 38.98 -3.43 20.11
CA LEU A 149 38.01 -3.62 19.03
C LEU A 149 37.27 -4.95 19.14
N ARG A 150 37.95 -6.02 19.59
CA ARG A 150 37.29 -7.27 19.92
C ARG A 150 36.31 -7.12 21.08
N GLY A 151 36.68 -6.33 22.09
CA GLY A 151 35.78 -6.02 23.21
C GLY A 151 34.48 -5.36 22.73
N VAL A 152 34.58 -4.39 21.81
CA VAL A 152 33.39 -3.75 21.20
C VAL A 152 32.54 -4.77 20.42
N GLY A 153 33.17 -5.66 19.64
CA GLY A 153 32.44 -6.70 18.92
C GLY A 153 31.72 -7.70 19.85
N TRP A 154 32.35 -8.10 20.96
CA TRP A 154 31.72 -8.94 21.96
C TRP A 154 30.60 -8.21 22.74
N ALA A 155 30.78 -6.93 23.04
CA ALA A 155 29.75 -6.10 23.65
C ALA A 155 28.50 -6.01 22.75
N SER A 156 28.68 -5.91 21.43
CA SER A 156 27.58 -5.96 20.46
C SER A 156 26.77 -7.26 20.59
N TRP A 157 27.44 -8.43 20.64
CA TRP A 157 26.76 -9.72 20.85
C TRP A 157 26.09 -9.84 22.20
N LEU A 158 26.70 -9.27 23.25
CA LEU A 158 26.08 -9.24 24.57
C LEU A 158 24.78 -8.44 24.56
N VAL A 159 24.74 -7.29 23.90
CA VAL A 159 23.52 -6.48 23.74
C VAL A 159 22.43 -7.30 23.02
N TRP A 160 22.75 -7.97 21.93
CA TRP A 160 21.79 -8.85 21.26
C TRP A 160 21.30 -9.99 22.16
N GLY A 161 22.18 -10.60 22.93
CA GLY A 161 21.82 -11.64 23.90
C GLY A 161 20.86 -11.13 24.97
N VAL A 162 21.12 -9.95 25.52
CA VAL A 162 20.25 -9.29 26.51
C VAL A 162 18.89 -8.93 25.92
N LEU A 163 18.84 -8.39 24.70
CA LEU A 163 17.58 -8.08 24.01
C LEU A 163 16.75 -9.34 23.78
N ALA A 164 17.37 -10.41 23.27
CA ALA A 164 16.69 -11.68 23.04
C ALA A 164 16.16 -12.30 24.34
N THR A 165 16.99 -12.40 25.37
CA THR A 165 16.61 -13.01 26.65
C THR A 165 15.52 -12.20 27.38
N THR A 166 15.58 -10.86 27.33
CA THR A 166 14.53 -10.00 27.91
C THR A 166 13.22 -10.13 27.13
N GLY A 167 13.26 -10.29 25.83
CA GLY A 167 12.09 -10.56 24.99
C GLY A 167 11.38 -11.86 25.39
N VAL A 168 12.14 -12.94 25.52
CA VAL A 168 11.63 -14.25 25.96
C VAL A 168 11.13 -14.17 27.42
N ALA A 169 11.91 -13.64 28.34
CA ALA A 169 11.57 -13.58 29.77
C ALA A 169 10.30 -12.78 30.06
N LYS A 170 10.00 -11.76 29.23
CA LYS A 170 8.81 -10.92 29.38
C LYS A 170 7.62 -11.40 28.55
N GLY A 171 7.76 -12.49 27.82
CA GLY A 171 6.67 -13.05 26.99
C GLY A 171 6.24 -12.16 25.81
N TYR A 172 7.12 -11.29 25.31
CA TYR A 172 6.74 -10.36 24.22
C TYR A 172 6.57 -11.02 22.86
N GLY A 173 6.93 -12.30 22.72
CA GLY A 173 6.99 -12.97 21.44
C GLY A 173 8.04 -12.38 20.48
N LEU A 174 8.02 -12.82 19.23
CA LEU A 174 8.94 -12.33 18.20
C LEU A 174 8.64 -10.87 17.83
N GLU A 175 7.39 -10.54 17.59
CA GLU A 175 6.96 -9.19 17.20
C GLU A 175 7.31 -8.14 18.25
N GLY A 176 6.91 -8.35 19.51
CA GLY A 176 7.21 -7.41 20.59
C GLY A 176 8.70 -7.27 20.88
N THR A 177 9.51 -8.28 20.57
CA THR A 177 10.97 -8.20 20.66
C THR A 177 11.53 -7.38 19.49
N LEU A 178 11.08 -7.62 18.27
CA LEU A 178 11.53 -6.90 17.07
C LEU A 178 11.12 -5.43 17.08
N ARG A 179 9.93 -5.11 17.60
CA ARG A 179 9.43 -3.73 17.76
C ARG A 179 10.35 -2.82 18.59
N ARG A 180 11.22 -3.40 19.43
CA ARG A 180 12.21 -2.65 20.25
C ARG A 180 13.49 -2.35 19.51
N VAL A 181 13.72 -3.01 18.41
CA VAL A 181 14.89 -2.87 17.54
C VAL A 181 14.48 -2.50 16.10
N ASP A 182 13.27 -2.01 15.92
CA ASP A 182 12.71 -1.58 14.64
C ASP A 182 13.57 -0.57 13.89
N ARG A 183 14.29 0.30 14.63
CA ARG A 183 15.24 1.28 14.07
C ARG A 183 16.61 0.70 13.77
N VAL A 184 16.88 -0.54 14.14
CA VAL A 184 18.16 -1.19 13.87
C VAL A 184 18.07 -1.94 12.54
N TYR A 185 18.65 -1.37 11.51
CA TYR A 185 18.72 -2.01 10.20
C TYR A 185 19.61 -3.27 10.23
N PRO A 186 19.23 -4.41 9.64
CA PRO A 186 18.02 -4.66 8.88
C PRO A 186 16.84 -5.27 9.69
N MET A 187 16.81 -5.10 11.02
CA MET A 187 15.74 -5.64 11.88
C MET A 187 14.36 -5.06 11.57
N THR A 188 14.30 -3.86 11.00
CA THR A 188 13.10 -3.26 10.43
C THR A 188 12.32 -4.20 9.53
N LEU A 189 13.00 -5.02 8.70
CA LEU A 189 12.35 -6.04 7.87
C LEU A 189 11.76 -7.19 8.69
N GLY A 190 12.42 -7.59 9.76
CA GLY A 190 11.92 -8.67 10.62
C GLY A 190 10.68 -8.24 11.39
N GLU A 191 10.65 -7.00 11.86
CA GLU A 191 9.49 -6.42 12.54
C GLU A 191 8.31 -6.26 11.58
N SER A 192 8.55 -5.71 10.39
CA SER A 192 7.50 -5.57 9.36
C SER A 192 6.97 -6.93 8.89
N TYR A 193 7.83 -7.98 8.83
CA TYR A 193 7.39 -9.34 8.55
C TYR A 193 6.49 -9.89 9.66
N ALA A 194 6.86 -9.66 10.92
CA ALA A 194 6.04 -10.13 12.04
C ALA A 194 4.65 -9.49 12.02
N ARG A 195 4.55 -8.19 11.72
CA ARG A 195 3.26 -7.49 11.54
C ARG A 195 2.47 -8.05 10.36
N TYR A 196 3.13 -8.26 9.22
CA TYR A 196 2.52 -8.88 8.05
C TYR A 196 1.96 -10.27 8.37
N ALA A 197 2.75 -11.13 9.00
CA ALA A 197 2.34 -12.49 9.35
C ALA A 197 1.16 -12.49 10.33
N HIS A 198 1.20 -11.59 11.31
CA HIS A 198 0.13 -11.42 12.28
C HIS A 198 -1.19 -10.99 11.60
N ALA A 199 -1.14 -9.96 10.75
CA ALA A 199 -2.30 -9.51 10.01
C ALA A 199 -2.83 -10.58 9.05
N ALA A 200 -1.93 -11.32 8.39
CA ALA A 200 -2.29 -12.43 7.51
C ALA A 200 -3.01 -13.56 8.26
N GLU A 201 -2.64 -13.83 9.52
CA GLU A 201 -3.35 -14.82 10.35
C GLU A 201 -4.70 -14.32 10.87
N SER A 202 -4.83 -13.03 11.17
CA SER A 202 -6.04 -12.45 11.74
C SER A 202 -7.27 -12.62 10.83
N ILE A 203 -7.06 -12.66 9.50
CA ILE A 203 -8.14 -12.85 8.54
C ILE A 203 -8.82 -14.22 8.64
N TYR A 204 -8.11 -15.23 9.17
CA TYR A 204 -8.66 -16.58 9.32
C TYR A 204 -9.57 -16.73 10.53
N ARG A 205 -9.68 -15.70 11.37
CA ARG A 205 -10.51 -15.71 12.57
C ARG A 205 -11.62 -14.67 12.44
N ILE A 206 -12.87 -15.07 12.75
CA ILE A 206 -14.01 -14.15 12.83
C ILE A 206 -14.38 -14.03 14.29
N PRO A 207 -14.15 -12.87 14.92
CA PRO A 207 -14.60 -12.65 16.29
C PRO A 207 -16.14 -12.56 16.33
N PRO A 208 -16.75 -12.74 17.51
CA PRO A 208 -18.17 -12.49 17.69
C PRO A 208 -18.55 -11.09 17.18
N MET A 209 -19.64 -11.01 16.44
CA MET A 209 -20.10 -9.79 15.79
C MET A 209 -21.56 -9.51 16.19
N ALA A 210 -21.88 -8.25 16.44
CA ALA A 210 -23.26 -7.83 16.66
C ALA A 210 -24.08 -8.00 15.36
N PRO A 211 -25.34 -8.42 15.45
CA PRO A 211 -26.25 -8.42 14.30
C PRO A 211 -26.51 -6.98 13.82
N PRO A 212 -27.07 -6.80 12.61
CA PRO A 212 -27.51 -5.48 12.15
C PRO A 212 -28.53 -4.87 13.11
N ALA A 213 -28.48 -3.56 13.31
CA ALA A 213 -29.34 -2.83 14.25
C ALA A 213 -30.75 -2.59 13.69
N ALA A 214 -30.91 -2.68 12.37
CA ALA A 214 -32.17 -2.48 11.66
C ALA A 214 -32.25 -3.39 10.42
N ALA A 215 -33.43 -3.40 9.79
CA ALA A 215 -33.58 -4.05 8.49
C ALA A 215 -32.69 -3.35 7.44
N PRO A 216 -32.12 -4.09 6.49
CA PRO A 216 -31.30 -3.51 5.41
C PRO A 216 -32.05 -2.42 4.62
N MET A 217 -31.34 -1.36 4.28
CA MET A 217 -31.88 -0.29 3.45
C MET A 217 -32.02 -0.70 1.98
N ALA A 218 -31.16 -1.60 1.51
CA ALA A 218 -31.14 -2.09 0.14
C ALA A 218 -31.32 -3.60 0.07
N ASP A 219 -31.87 -4.09 -1.04
CA ASP A 219 -32.01 -5.51 -1.34
C ASP A 219 -30.82 -6.03 -2.16
N VAL A 220 -30.23 -5.15 -2.97
CA VAL A 220 -29.00 -5.42 -3.73
C VAL A 220 -28.00 -4.30 -3.49
N VAL A 221 -26.83 -4.67 -3.01
CA VAL A 221 -25.68 -3.75 -2.84
C VAL A 221 -24.53 -4.25 -3.69
N VAL A 222 -24.13 -3.46 -4.67
CA VAL A 222 -22.90 -3.70 -5.45
C VAL A 222 -21.79 -2.82 -4.91
N MET A 223 -20.82 -3.45 -4.27
CA MET A 223 -19.58 -2.82 -3.83
C MET A 223 -18.57 -2.86 -4.97
N VAL A 224 -18.07 -1.73 -5.41
CA VAL A 224 -17.02 -1.68 -6.43
C VAL A 224 -15.75 -1.09 -5.81
N ILE A 225 -14.70 -1.91 -5.78
CA ILE A 225 -13.35 -1.47 -5.44
C ILE A 225 -12.62 -1.25 -6.76
N GLY A 226 -12.43 0.03 -7.11
CA GLY A 226 -11.62 0.46 -8.25
C GLY A 226 -10.13 0.38 -7.91
N GLU A 227 -9.31 0.56 -8.90
CA GLU A 227 -7.85 0.45 -8.81
C GLU A 227 -7.20 1.67 -9.43
N SER A 228 -6.33 2.34 -8.66
CA SER A 228 -5.43 3.39 -9.13
C SER A 228 -6.11 4.61 -9.78
N ALA A 229 -7.38 4.90 -9.47
CA ALA A 229 -8.12 6.03 -10.05
C ALA A 229 -8.02 7.27 -9.17
N SER A 230 -7.37 8.34 -9.66
CA SER A 230 -7.28 9.63 -8.98
C SER A 230 -8.53 10.48 -9.23
N ALA A 231 -9.05 11.08 -8.15
CA ALA A 231 -10.14 12.05 -8.23
C ALA A 231 -9.81 13.27 -9.09
N GLN A 232 -8.52 13.62 -9.19
CA GLN A 232 -8.04 14.76 -10.00
C GLN A 232 -8.23 14.56 -11.51
N ARG A 233 -8.61 13.37 -11.97
CA ARG A 233 -8.91 13.04 -13.37
C ARG A 233 -10.37 12.70 -13.61
N TRP A 234 -11.25 13.01 -12.64
CA TRP A 234 -12.69 12.83 -12.76
C TRP A 234 -13.38 14.13 -13.17
N SER A 235 -13.98 14.17 -14.38
CA SER A 235 -14.69 15.35 -14.87
C SER A 235 -15.90 15.72 -14.01
N LEU A 236 -16.53 14.75 -13.32
CA LEU A 236 -17.57 15.00 -12.32
C LEU A 236 -17.06 15.66 -11.04
N LEU A 237 -15.74 15.66 -10.81
CA LEU A 237 -15.08 16.28 -9.65
C LEU A 237 -14.26 17.52 -10.01
N GLY A 238 -14.50 18.09 -11.20
CA GLY A 238 -13.90 19.35 -11.62
C GLY A 238 -12.73 19.24 -12.60
N TYR A 239 -12.38 18.03 -13.08
CA TYR A 239 -11.36 17.90 -14.11
C TYR A 239 -11.83 18.49 -15.43
N GLN A 240 -11.03 19.41 -16.00
CA GLN A 240 -11.37 20.19 -17.20
C GLN A 240 -10.65 19.68 -18.48
N GLY A 241 -9.71 18.74 -18.35
CA GLY A 241 -8.93 18.27 -19.51
C GLY A 241 -9.78 17.49 -20.51
N ASN A 242 -10.34 16.36 -20.06
CA ASN A 242 -11.19 15.51 -20.87
C ASN A 242 -12.46 15.12 -20.10
N ASP A 243 -13.56 14.84 -20.80
CA ASP A 243 -14.81 14.39 -20.15
C ASP A 243 -14.76 12.89 -19.82
N THR A 244 -13.96 12.56 -18.83
CA THR A 244 -13.68 11.18 -18.40
C THR A 244 -14.89 10.47 -17.80
N ASN A 245 -15.92 11.20 -17.36
CA ASN A 245 -17.12 10.64 -16.75
C ASN A 245 -18.40 10.87 -17.58
N ALA A 246 -18.29 11.13 -18.88
CA ALA A 246 -19.45 11.37 -19.75
C ALA A 246 -20.55 10.29 -19.63
N ALA A 247 -20.16 9.02 -19.53
CA ALA A 247 -21.08 7.89 -19.42
C ALA A 247 -21.94 7.91 -18.12
N LEU A 248 -21.47 8.56 -17.06
CA LEU A 248 -22.19 8.67 -15.80
C LEU A 248 -23.20 9.84 -15.75
N ARG A 249 -23.13 10.79 -16.69
CA ARG A 249 -24.01 11.98 -16.69
C ARG A 249 -25.50 11.66 -16.75
N PRO A 250 -25.98 10.65 -17.50
CA PRO A 250 -27.40 10.29 -17.51
C PRO A 250 -27.94 9.85 -16.14
N TRP A 251 -27.07 9.43 -15.22
CA TRP A 251 -27.42 8.90 -13.91
C TRP A 251 -27.38 9.92 -12.76
N ARG A 252 -27.09 11.21 -13.08
CA ARG A 252 -26.84 12.26 -12.05
C ARG A 252 -27.93 12.37 -10.98
N ASP A 253 -29.21 12.16 -11.29
CA ASP A 253 -30.30 12.30 -10.31
C ASP A 253 -30.24 11.25 -9.20
N GLY A 254 -29.66 10.08 -9.49
CA GLY A 254 -29.44 8.99 -8.54
C GLY A 254 -28.00 8.81 -8.13
N LEU A 255 -27.12 9.79 -8.42
CA LEU A 255 -25.69 9.68 -8.26
C LEU A 255 -25.16 10.76 -7.31
N VAL A 256 -24.37 10.33 -6.33
CA VAL A 256 -23.59 11.23 -5.47
C VAL A 256 -22.11 10.91 -5.69
N THR A 257 -21.32 11.91 -6.03
CA THR A 257 -19.87 11.78 -6.22
C THR A 257 -19.13 12.78 -5.36
N LEU A 258 -18.03 12.37 -4.75
CA LEU A 258 -17.17 13.22 -3.94
C LEU A 258 -15.73 12.71 -3.96
N PRO A 259 -14.74 13.61 -3.82
CA PRO A 259 -13.37 13.20 -3.59
C PRO A 259 -13.19 12.82 -2.11
N VAL A 260 -12.41 11.77 -1.86
CA VAL A 260 -12.05 11.31 -0.52
C VAL A 260 -10.56 11.00 -0.45
N THR A 261 -9.98 11.02 0.76
CA THR A 261 -8.59 10.64 0.98
C THR A 261 -8.47 9.15 1.20
N ALA A 262 -7.68 8.46 0.39
CA ALA A 262 -7.34 7.05 0.60
C ALA A 262 -6.38 6.87 1.78
N ASN A 263 -6.51 5.76 2.51
CA ASN A 263 -5.67 5.45 3.68
C ASN A 263 -4.26 4.96 3.32
N GLY A 264 -3.93 4.91 2.06
CA GLY A 264 -2.63 4.55 1.53
C GLY A 264 -2.54 4.83 0.04
N ASN A 265 -1.38 4.60 -0.52
CA ASN A 265 -1.05 4.81 -1.93
C ASN A 265 -0.85 3.52 -2.72
N ASN A 266 -1.28 2.40 -2.18
CA ASN A 266 -1.24 1.08 -2.83
C ASN A 266 -2.35 0.16 -2.29
N THR A 267 -2.72 -0.81 -3.11
CA THR A 267 -3.81 -1.77 -2.88
C THR A 267 -3.67 -2.52 -1.55
N GLY A 268 -2.44 -2.94 -1.21
CA GLY A 268 -2.18 -3.68 0.03
C GLY A 268 -2.48 -2.87 1.29
N LYS A 269 -2.32 -1.54 1.27
CA LYS A 269 -2.65 -0.66 2.40
C LYS A 269 -4.15 -0.38 2.50
N THR A 270 -4.79 -0.21 1.38
CA THR A 270 -6.13 0.37 1.30
C THR A 270 -7.24 -0.66 1.32
N VAL A 271 -7.12 -1.75 0.55
CA VAL A 271 -8.19 -2.76 0.48
C VAL A 271 -8.47 -3.42 1.84
N PRO A 272 -7.48 -3.77 2.69
CA PRO A 272 -7.76 -4.23 4.04
C PRO A 272 -8.60 -3.23 4.86
N VAL A 273 -8.31 -1.93 4.74
CA VAL A 273 -9.07 -0.87 5.43
C VAL A 273 -10.48 -0.75 4.87
N LEU A 274 -10.66 -0.83 3.55
CA LEU A 274 -11.99 -0.82 2.92
C LEU A 274 -12.87 -1.99 3.35
N LEU A 275 -12.24 -3.14 3.64
CA LEU A 275 -12.98 -4.34 4.06
C LEU A 275 -13.29 -4.37 5.56
N THR A 276 -12.41 -3.81 6.41
CA THR A 276 -12.48 -3.98 7.87
C THR A 276 -12.68 -2.68 8.65
N GLY A 277 -12.43 -1.52 8.03
CA GLY A 277 -12.33 -0.25 8.72
C GLY A 277 -11.05 -0.08 9.54
N GLN A 278 -10.09 -1.03 9.47
CA GLN A 278 -8.86 -1.07 10.27
C GLN A 278 -7.62 -1.24 9.39
N ARG A 279 -6.52 -0.65 9.81
CA ARG A 279 -5.20 -0.91 9.18
C ARG A 279 -4.69 -2.29 9.59
N MET A 280 -3.93 -2.94 8.71
CA MET A 280 -3.36 -4.27 8.98
C MET A 280 -2.56 -4.30 10.29
N ALA A 281 -1.78 -3.26 10.56
CA ALA A 281 -1.00 -3.14 11.80
C ALA A 281 -1.85 -3.03 13.09
N GLU A 282 -3.14 -2.74 12.96
CA GLU A 282 -4.09 -2.55 14.08
C GLU A 282 -5.00 -3.75 14.28
N MET A 283 -4.94 -4.74 13.39
CA MET A 283 -5.81 -5.91 13.45
C MET A 283 -5.50 -6.77 14.67
N PRO A 284 -6.49 -7.12 15.50
CA PRO A 284 -6.28 -7.90 16.70
C PRO A 284 -6.04 -9.37 16.39
N GLU A 285 -5.27 -10.06 17.26
CA GLU A 285 -5.04 -11.52 17.15
C GLU A 285 -6.32 -12.34 17.20
N SER A 286 -7.35 -11.81 17.84
CA SER A 286 -8.67 -12.46 17.92
C SER A 286 -9.39 -12.58 16.58
N GLY A 287 -8.86 -11.92 15.55
CA GLY A 287 -9.45 -11.87 14.21
C GLY A 287 -10.12 -10.55 13.88
N VAL A 288 -10.62 -10.44 12.65
CA VAL A 288 -11.27 -9.24 12.13
C VAL A 288 -12.64 -9.56 11.53
N VAL A 289 -13.55 -8.59 11.68
CA VAL A 289 -14.85 -8.59 10.98
C VAL A 289 -14.69 -7.76 9.70
N THR A 290 -15.14 -8.31 8.59
CA THR A 290 -15.22 -7.60 7.32
C THR A 290 -16.65 -7.18 6.99
N VAL A 291 -16.82 -6.23 6.07
CA VAL A 291 -18.16 -5.89 5.54
C VAL A 291 -18.84 -7.09 4.87
N LEU A 292 -18.06 -8.07 4.40
CA LEU A 292 -18.60 -9.33 3.85
C LEU A 292 -19.23 -10.20 4.95
N ASP A 293 -18.57 -10.29 6.11
CA ASP A 293 -19.13 -10.98 7.29
C ASP A 293 -20.43 -10.30 7.75
N GLN A 294 -20.43 -8.96 7.73
CA GLN A 294 -21.60 -8.16 8.07
C GLN A 294 -22.74 -8.38 7.06
N GLY A 295 -22.44 -8.44 5.77
CA GLY A 295 -23.42 -8.77 4.74
C GLY A 295 -24.06 -10.14 4.98
N ARG A 296 -23.25 -11.16 5.27
CA ARG A 296 -23.75 -12.49 5.60
C ARG A 296 -24.61 -12.50 6.87
N SER A 297 -24.18 -11.80 7.91
CA SER A 297 -24.96 -11.66 9.16
C SER A 297 -26.28 -10.91 8.96
N ALA A 298 -26.34 -10.00 8.00
CA ALA A 298 -27.56 -9.29 7.60
C ALA A 298 -28.47 -10.11 6.64
N GLY A 299 -28.12 -11.36 6.35
CA GLY A 299 -28.89 -12.26 5.50
C GLY A 299 -28.65 -12.14 4.00
N PHE A 300 -27.63 -11.41 3.60
CA PHE A 300 -27.25 -11.29 2.18
C PHE A 300 -26.50 -12.53 1.69
N ARG A 301 -26.75 -12.91 0.46
CA ARG A 301 -25.84 -13.73 -0.33
C ARG A 301 -24.63 -12.88 -0.69
N VAL A 302 -23.45 -13.34 -0.32
CA VAL A 302 -22.20 -12.55 -0.48
C VAL A 302 -21.37 -13.13 -1.62
N GLU A 303 -21.11 -12.32 -2.63
CA GLU A 303 -20.26 -12.70 -3.77
C GLU A 303 -19.11 -11.73 -3.97
N THR A 304 -17.97 -12.25 -4.41
CA THR A 304 -16.85 -11.43 -4.87
C THR A 304 -16.39 -11.88 -6.26
N LEU A 305 -16.36 -10.93 -7.17
CA LEU A 305 -15.94 -11.08 -8.55
C LEU A 305 -14.73 -10.17 -8.76
N SER A 306 -13.54 -10.74 -8.91
CA SER A 306 -12.27 -10.01 -8.96
C SER A 306 -11.60 -10.18 -10.32
N ASN A 307 -11.07 -9.08 -10.85
CA ASN A 307 -10.20 -9.07 -12.03
C ASN A 307 -8.72 -8.83 -11.66
N GLN A 308 -8.42 -8.77 -10.37
CA GLN A 308 -7.04 -8.61 -9.90
C GLN A 308 -6.21 -9.88 -10.16
N SER A 309 -4.88 -9.70 -10.22
CA SER A 309 -3.93 -10.79 -10.44
C SER A 309 -4.15 -11.99 -9.53
N ALA A 310 -4.14 -13.19 -10.11
CA ALA A 310 -4.29 -14.44 -9.37
C ALA A 310 -2.97 -15.00 -8.83
N SER A 311 -1.83 -14.59 -9.41
CA SER A 311 -0.52 -15.08 -9.02
C SER A 311 -0.03 -14.40 -7.73
N GLY A 312 0.48 -15.18 -6.81
CA GLY A 312 0.94 -14.70 -5.51
C GLY A 312 -0.15 -14.44 -4.48
N MET A 313 -1.41 -14.49 -4.87
CA MET A 313 -2.58 -14.07 -4.09
C MET A 313 -2.94 -14.96 -2.90
N SER A 314 -2.43 -16.17 -2.81
CA SER A 314 -2.69 -17.05 -1.65
C SER A 314 -2.22 -16.47 -0.31
N LEU A 315 -1.35 -15.45 -0.38
CA LEU A 315 -0.76 -14.77 0.78
C LEU A 315 -1.30 -13.35 0.99
N SER A 316 -2.13 -12.82 0.07
CA SER A 316 -2.69 -11.48 0.21
C SER A 316 -3.89 -11.48 1.16
N PHE A 317 -3.93 -10.50 2.09
CA PHE A 317 -5.05 -10.31 3.00
C PHE A 317 -6.39 -10.18 2.25
N ALA A 318 -6.43 -9.33 1.23
CA ALA A 318 -7.62 -9.07 0.45
C ALA A 318 -8.16 -10.34 -0.22
N HIS A 319 -7.27 -11.11 -0.87
CA HIS A 319 -7.65 -12.36 -1.50
C HIS A 319 -8.17 -13.40 -0.50
N ALA A 320 -7.47 -13.54 0.64
CA ALA A 320 -7.91 -14.45 1.70
C ALA A 320 -9.29 -14.04 2.23
N ALA A 321 -9.52 -12.73 2.44
CA ALA A 321 -10.80 -12.18 2.84
C ALA A 321 -11.89 -12.52 1.83
N PHE A 322 -11.69 -12.20 0.57
CA PHE A 322 -12.66 -12.45 -0.49
C PHE A 322 -13.00 -13.95 -0.62
N ARG A 323 -11.96 -14.79 -0.66
CA ARG A 323 -12.15 -16.24 -0.81
C ARG A 323 -12.87 -16.88 0.36
N GLN A 324 -12.60 -16.46 1.60
CA GLN A 324 -13.14 -17.09 2.79
C GLN A 324 -14.49 -16.52 3.22
N ARG A 325 -14.74 -15.25 2.89
CA ARG A 325 -15.92 -14.52 3.36
C ARG A 325 -17.03 -14.43 2.33
N SER A 326 -16.80 -14.88 1.08
CA SER A 326 -17.83 -14.92 0.04
C SER A 326 -18.42 -16.31 -0.08
N ASP A 327 -19.71 -16.38 -0.36
CA ASP A 327 -20.41 -17.63 -0.72
C ASP A 327 -20.01 -18.09 -2.13
N ARG A 328 -19.71 -17.11 -3.00
CA ARG A 328 -19.12 -17.32 -4.33
C ARG A 328 -17.95 -16.36 -4.54
N PHE A 329 -16.80 -16.91 -4.85
CA PHE A 329 -15.60 -16.15 -5.22
C PHE A 329 -15.14 -16.55 -6.63
N VAL A 330 -15.08 -15.58 -7.53
CA VAL A 330 -14.56 -15.73 -8.87
C VAL A 330 -13.40 -14.77 -9.06
N ASN A 331 -12.26 -15.28 -9.48
CA ASN A 331 -11.12 -14.48 -9.85
C ASN A 331 -10.75 -14.76 -11.30
N LEU A 332 -10.72 -13.69 -12.12
CA LEU A 332 -10.33 -13.74 -13.51
C LEU A 332 -8.81 -13.82 -13.63
N GLN A 333 -8.33 -14.20 -14.82
CA GLN A 333 -6.90 -14.28 -15.07
C GLN A 333 -6.31 -12.89 -15.35
N ASP A 334 -5.00 -12.76 -15.07
CA ASP A 334 -4.23 -11.57 -15.41
C ASP A 334 -4.39 -11.16 -16.87
N GLY A 335 -4.49 -9.85 -17.11
CA GLY A 335 -4.52 -9.28 -18.44
C GLY A 335 -5.90 -9.16 -19.07
N LEU A 336 -6.96 -9.64 -18.43
CA LEU A 336 -8.32 -9.35 -18.84
C LEU A 336 -8.69 -7.91 -18.49
N GLN A 337 -9.51 -7.30 -19.35
CA GLN A 337 -10.09 -5.98 -19.09
C GLN A 337 -11.31 -6.13 -18.16
N ASP A 338 -11.60 -5.09 -17.39
CA ASP A 338 -12.68 -5.12 -16.39
C ASP A 338 -14.09 -5.34 -16.97
N GLY A 339 -14.27 -5.15 -18.27
CA GLY A 339 -15.51 -5.53 -18.97
C GLY A 339 -15.90 -6.99 -18.78
N ALA A 340 -14.94 -7.88 -18.53
CA ALA A 340 -15.22 -9.27 -18.21
C ALA A 340 -16.02 -9.46 -16.90
N LEU A 341 -15.97 -8.49 -15.98
CA LEU A 341 -16.79 -8.50 -14.75
C LEU A 341 -18.29 -8.29 -15.04
N THR A 342 -18.64 -7.69 -16.19
CA THR A 342 -20.03 -7.38 -16.55
C THR A 342 -20.89 -8.63 -16.69
N GLU A 343 -20.38 -9.66 -17.36
CA GLU A 343 -21.10 -10.91 -17.54
C GLU A 343 -21.25 -11.69 -16.23
N LEU A 344 -20.24 -11.62 -15.38
CA LEU A 344 -20.29 -12.22 -14.05
C LEU A 344 -21.33 -11.53 -13.18
N LEU A 345 -21.39 -10.19 -13.21
CA LEU A 345 -22.41 -9.41 -12.51
C LEU A 345 -23.81 -9.75 -13.05
N ALA A 346 -23.99 -9.79 -14.37
CA ALA A 346 -25.28 -10.15 -14.97
C ALA A 346 -25.76 -11.51 -14.49
N SER A 347 -24.87 -12.51 -14.45
CA SER A 347 -25.18 -13.83 -13.89
C SER A 347 -25.59 -13.79 -12.42
N SER A 348 -24.91 -12.96 -11.60
CA SER A 348 -25.25 -12.79 -10.18
C SER A 348 -26.60 -12.10 -9.99
N LEU A 349 -26.91 -11.08 -10.81
CA LEU A 349 -28.19 -10.38 -10.74
C LEU A 349 -29.38 -11.24 -11.21
N GLN A 350 -29.18 -12.13 -12.16
CA GLN A 350 -30.22 -13.10 -12.55
C GLN A 350 -30.66 -14.00 -11.39
N GLN A 351 -29.72 -14.34 -10.48
CA GLN A 351 -30.04 -15.14 -9.29
C GLN A 351 -30.81 -14.32 -8.25
N GLN A 352 -30.81 -12.99 -8.33
CA GLN A 352 -31.55 -12.09 -7.45
C GLN A 352 -33.09 -12.22 -7.62
N ALA A 353 -33.55 -12.61 -8.78
CA ALA A 353 -34.99 -12.84 -9.02
C ALA A 353 -35.63 -13.87 -8.05
N ALA A 354 -34.83 -14.63 -7.29
CA ALA A 354 -35.28 -15.56 -6.25
C ALA A 354 -35.62 -14.89 -4.89
N GLY A 355 -35.50 -13.55 -4.74
CA GLY A 355 -35.90 -12.81 -3.54
C GLY A 355 -34.90 -12.80 -2.38
N GLN A 356 -33.70 -13.36 -2.53
CA GLN A 356 -32.67 -13.30 -1.51
C GLN A 356 -31.82 -12.03 -1.69
N PRO A 357 -31.60 -11.18 -0.64
CA PRO A 357 -30.77 -10.00 -0.78
C PRO A 357 -29.32 -10.38 -1.14
N ALA A 358 -28.64 -9.52 -1.95
CA ALA A 358 -27.30 -9.79 -2.44
C ALA A 358 -26.32 -8.64 -2.17
N LEU A 359 -25.14 -8.99 -1.66
CA LEU A 359 -23.97 -8.14 -1.55
C LEU A 359 -22.93 -8.66 -2.54
N ILE A 360 -22.68 -7.91 -3.62
CA ILE A 360 -21.79 -8.31 -4.70
C ILE A 360 -20.60 -7.35 -4.73
N THR A 361 -19.39 -7.87 -4.52
CA THR A 361 -18.16 -7.08 -4.63
C THR A 361 -17.55 -7.27 -6.02
N LEU A 362 -17.31 -6.16 -6.72
CA LEU A 362 -16.54 -6.12 -7.96
C LEU A 362 -15.16 -5.50 -7.65
N HIS A 363 -14.08 -6.26 -7.84
CA HIS A 363 -12.73 -5.79 -7.63
C HIS A 363 -12.02 -5.64 -8.97
N MET A 364 -11.88 -4.37 -9.40
CA MET A 364 -11.40 -3.99 -10.72
C MET A 364 -9.87 -4.06 -10.82
N TYR A 365 -9.37 -4.16 -12.04
CA TYR A 365 -7.96 -3.92 -12.37
C TYR A 365 -7.72 -2.45 -12.77
N GLY A 366 -8.77 -1.70 -13.06
CA GLY A 366 -8.88 -0.25 -13.17
C GLY A 366 -7.80 0.42 -14.00
N SER A 367 -7.18 1.44 -13.39
CA SER A 367 -6.11 2.24 -14.01
C SER A 367 -4.70 1.82 -13.54
N HIS A 368 -4.50 0.53 -13.19
CA HIS A 368 -3.21 -0.04 -12.77
C HIS A 368 -2.08 0.29 -13.78
N PRO A 369 -0.80 0.39 -13.38
CA PRO A 369 0.34 0.66 -14.26
C PRO A 369 0.29 -0.08 -15.61
N ARG A 370 0.87 0.53 -16.65
CA ARG A 370 0.61 0.26 -18.07
C ARG A 370 -0.84 0.56 -18.46
N VAL A 371 -1.31 1.72 -18.04
CA VAL A 371 -2.68 2.20 -18.23
C VAL A 371 -3.20 2.06 -19.67
N ASN A 372 -2.33 2.12 -20.67
CA ASN A 372 -2.67 1.90 -22.08
C ASN A 372 -3.17 0.47 -22.41
N LYS A 373 -3.05 -0.48 -21.48
CA LYS A 373 -3.58 -1.84 -21.59
C LYS A 373 -4.88 -2.06 -20.83
N ARG A 374 -5.35 -1.05 -20.10
CA ARG A 374 -6.49 -1.16 -19.19
C ARG A 374 -7.83 -0.84 -19.81
N TYR A 375 -7.85 -0.53 -21.09
CA TYR A 375 -9.06 -0.25 -21.85
C TYR A 375 -8.96 -0.85 -23.26
N PRO A 376 -10.09 -1.18 -23.91
CA PRO A 376 -10.10 -1.67 -25.27
C PRO A 376 -9.86 -0.52 -26.27
N PRO A 377 -9.43 -0.82 -27.53
CA PRO A 377 -9.01 0.19 -28.50
C PRO A 377 -10.02 1.31 -28.77
N GLU A 378 -11.32 1.03 -28.69
CA GLU A 378 -12.40 2.02 -28.88
C GLU A 378 -12.43 3.11 -27.80
N PHE A 379 -11.77 2.90 -26.66
CA PHE A 379 -11.58 3.87 -25.61
C PHE A 379 -10.27 4.67 -25.73
N ALA A 380 -9.43 4.41 -26.71
CA ALA A 380 -8.25 5.23 -27.02
C ALA A 380 -8.64 6.55 -27.71
N LYS A 381 -9.39 7.40 -26.99
CA LYS A 381 -9.97 8.65 -27.53
C LYS A 381 -9.03 9.85 -27.41
N TRP A 382 -8.17 9.85 -26.41
CA TRP A 382 -7.28 10.95 -26.06
C TRP A 382 -5.83 10.52 -26.01
N GLU A 383 -4.93 11.47 -26.12
CA GLU A 383 -3.49 11.24 -26.05
C GLU A 383 -3.07 10.68 -24.67
N ASP A 384 -3.70 11.15 -23.59
CA ASP A 384 -3.43 10.66 -22.25
C ASP A 384 -4.10 9.29 -22.03
N PRO A 385 -3.34 8.19 -21.93
CA PRO A 385 -3.90 6.87 -21.72
C PRO A 385 -4.58 6.71 -20.37
N TYR A 386 -4.24 7.54 -19.40
CA TYR A 386 -4.88 7.48 -18.08
C TYR A 386 -6.33 7.99 -18.15
N ASP A 387 -6.59 9.08 -18.86
CA ASP A 387 -7.93 9.59 -19.08
C ASP A 387 -8.80 8.57 -19.84
N ASN A 388 -8.23 7.87 -20.80
CA ASN A 388 -8.91 6.78 -21.49
C ASN A 388 -9.30 5.63 -20.55
N SER A 389 -8.42 5.26 -19.60
CA SER A 389 -8.72 4.22 -18.61
C SER A 389 -9.81 4.64 -17.63
N ILE A 390 -9.83 5.91 -17.21
CA ILE A 390 -10.91 6.46 -16.36
C ILE A 390 -12.24 6.48 -17.12
N ALA A 391 -12.23 6.88 -18.41
CA ALA A 391 -13.44 6.87 -19.24
C ALA A 391 -14.01 5.46 -19.43
N TYR A 392 -13.15 4.46 -19.58
CA TYR A 392 -13.56 3.06 -19.66
C TYR A 392 -14.18 2.59 -18.34
N SER A 393 -13.51 2.82 -17.20
CA SER A 393 -14.08 2.50 -15.89
C SER A 393 -15.42 3.18 -15.66
N SER A 394 -15.55 4.46 -16.06
CA SER A 394 -16.82 5.20 -15.98
C SER A 394 -17.92 4.58 -16.83
N SER A 395 -17.59 4.04 -18.00
CA SER A 395 -18.58 3.36 -18.88
C SER A 395 -19.06 2.06 -18.27
N LEU A 396 -18.17 1.31 -17.62
CA LEU A 396 -18.54 0.07 -16.91
C LEU A 396 -19.46 0.37 -15.72
N LEU A 397 -19.12 1.39 -14.91
CA LEU A 397 -19.97 1.83 -13.80
C LEU A 397 -21.38 2.22 -14.30
N ALA A 398 -21.48 2.95 -15.43
CA ALA A 398 -22.75 3.31 -16.03
C ALA A 398 -23.56 2.10 -16.51
N ASP A 399 -22.89 1.11 -17.14
CA ASP A 399 -23.53 -0.14 -17.55
C ASP A 399 -24.05 -0.93 -16.34
N TRP A 400 -23.25 -1.07 -15.29
CA TRP A 400 -23.65 -1.77 -14.07
C TRP A 400 -24.80 -1.07 -13.36
N ILE A 401 -24.81 0.27 -13.31
CA ILE A 401 -25.93 1.07 -12.82
C ILE A 401 -27.19 0.80 -13.66
N SER A 402 -27.08 0.78 -14.98
CA SER A 402 -28.23 0.50 -15.87
C SER A 402 -28.85 -0.87 -15.59
N ARG A 403 -28.03 -1.89 -15.37
CA ARG A 403 -28.49 -3.23 -15.03
C ARG A 403 -29.18 -3.30 -13.66
N LEU A 404 -28.69 -2.55 -12.68
CA LEU A 404 -29.29 -2.44 -11.36
C LEU A 404 -30.61 -1.67 -11.38
N ASP A 405 -30.68 -0.60 -12.16
CA ASP A 405 -31.90 0.20 -12.30
C ASP A 405 -33.03 -0.55 -13.00
N ALA A 406 -32.68 -1.50 -13.86
CA ALA A 406 -33.62 -2.35 -14.55
C ALA A 406 -34.25 -3.48 -13.67
N LEU A 407 -33.77 -3.66 -12.43
CA LEU A 407 -34.32 -4.69 -11.52
C LEU A 407 -35.70 -4.28 -10.98
N PRO A 408 -36.78 -5.04 -11.27
CA PRO A 408 -38.11 -4.65 -10.87
C PRO A 408 -38.35 -4.85 -9.36
N GLY A 409 -38.88 -3.83 -8.70
CA GLY A 409 -39.30 -3.90 -7.30
C GLY A 409 -38.16 -4.06 -6.28
N VAL A 410 -36.91 -3.86 -6.68
CA VAL A 410 -35.72 -4.03 -5.86
C VAL A 410 -35.15 -2.67 -5.46
N ARG A 411 -34.78 -2.51 -4.19
CA ARG A 411 -33.98 -1.38 -3.71
C ARG A 411 -32.52 -1.69 -4.00
N ALA A 412 -31.93 -1.00 -4.96
CA ALA A 412 -30.57 -1.26 -5.42
C ALA A 412 -29.63 -0.07 -5.17
N ALA A 413 -28.42 -0.39 -4.74
CA ALA A 413 -27.32 0.56 -4.60
C ALA A 413 -26.04 0.06 -5.27
N LEU A 414 -25.26 0.98 -5.81
CA LEU A 414 -23.88 0.77 -6.23
C LEU A 414 -22.98 1.77 -5.47
N VAL A 415 -21.96 1.27 -4.79
CA VAL A 415 -20.98 2.08 -4.07
C VAL A 415 -19.61 1.78 -4.66
N TYR A 416 -18.97 2.79 -5.23
CA TYR A 416 -17.64 2.70 -5.82
C TYR A 416 -16.66 3.58 -5.06
N VAL A 417 -15.45 3.09 -4.87
CA VAL A 417 -14.29 3.87 -4.46
C VAL A 417 -13.05 3.31 -5.15
N SER A 418 -12.13 4.16 -5.59
CA SER A 418 -10.80 3.66 -5.91
C SER A 418 -10.03 3.40 -4.63
N ASP A 419 -9.25 2.32 -4.63
CA ASP A 419 -8.41 1.97 -3.50
C ASP A 419 -7.34 3.05 -3.24
N HIS A 420 -6.62 3.51 -4.28
CA HIS A 420 -5.70 4.65 -4.28
C HIS A 420 -5.73 5.33 -5.64
N GLY A 421 -5.04 6.46 -5.77
CA GLY A 421 -4.80 7.13 -7.05
C GLY A 421 -3.42 6.80 -7.63
N GLN A 422 -2.95 7.64 -8.54
CA GLN A 422 -1.63 7.50 -9.15
C GLN A 422 -0.83 8.80 -9.14
N ASN A 423 0.49 8.66 -9.24
CA ASN A 423 1.41 9.73 -9.47
C ASN A 423 1.48 10.03 -10.97
N PHE A 424 1.36 11.29 -11.37
CA PHE A 424 1.29 11.68 -12.78
C PHE A 424 2.63 12.16 -13.32
N PRO A 425 2.89 12.03 -14.65
CA PRO A 425 4.10 12.58 -15.28
C PRO A 425 4.26 14.08 -15.06
N GLN A 426 3.17 14.87 -15.15
CA GLN A 426 3.19 16.32 -14.91
C GLN A 426 3.48 16.68 -13.44
N CYS A 427 3.32 15.74 -12.51
CA CYS A 427 3.65 15.89 -11.10
C CYS A 427 5.05 15.35 -10.77
N GLY A 428 5.88 15.16 -11.78
CA GLY A 428 7.22 14.58 -11.62
C GLY A 428 7.23 13.07 -11.37
N GLY A 429 6.10 12.39 -11.61
CA GLY A 429 5.93 10.95 -11.48
C GLY A 429 5.96 10.20 -12.81
N SER A 430 5.48 8.99 -12.75
CA SER A 430 5.07 8.17 -13.88
C SER A 430 3.82 7.43 -13.41
N TYR A 431 2.91 6.99 -14.25
CA TYR A 431 1.68 6.32 -13.83
C TYR A 431 1.95 5.10 -12.94
N THR A 432 2.35 5.37 -11.69
CA THR A 432 2.73 4.40 -10.65
C THR A 432 2.30 4.92 -9.29
N HIS A 433 2.52 4.12 -8.26
CA HIS A 433 2.38 4.58 -6.89
C HIS A 433 3.30 5.79 -6.62
N GLY A 434 2.85 6.71 -5.79
CA GLY A 434 3.59 7.91 -5.49
C GLY A 434 3.23 8.52 -4.15
N SER A 435 3.88 9.64 -3.85
CA SER A 435 3.66 10.40 -2.63
C SER A 435 2.95 11.75 -2.87
N THR A 436 2.48 11.99 -4.10
CA THR A 436 1.70 13.19 -4.42
C THR A 436 0.26 13.04 -3.97
N ARG A 437 -0.44 14.15 -3.78
CA ARG A 437 -1.86 14.12 -3.40
C ARG A 437 -2.71 13.33 -4.40
N SER A 438 -2.35 13.37 -5.68
CA SER A 438 -3.05 12.60 -6.72
C SER A 438 -3.05 11.08 -6.49
N ALA A 439 -2.07 10.55 -5.73
CA ALA A 439 -2.02 9.14 -5.36
C ALA A 439 -2.93 8.78 -4.17
N TYR A 440 -3.39 9.78 -3.41
CA TYR A 440 -4.25 9.60 -2.24
C TYR A 440 -5.65 10.15 -2.42
N GLU A 441 -5.86 11.12 -3.31
CA GLU A 441 -7.18 11.71 -3.58
C GLU A 441 -7.92 10.85 -4.59
N VAL A 442 -8.93 10.14 -4.12
CA VAL A 442 -9.67 9.14 -4.89
C VAL A 442 -11.16 9.49 -5.02
N PRO A 443 -11.82 9.10 -6.11
CA PRO A 443 -13.25 9.29 -6.26
C PRO A 443 -14.02 8.26 -5.43
N LEU A 444 -15.06 8.73 -4.74
CA LEU A 444 -16.12 7.92 -4.17
C LEU A 444 -17.42 8.24 -4.90
N LEU A 445 -18.16 7.20 -5.28
CA LEU A 445 -19.44 7.32 -5.95
C LEU A 445 -20.46 6.43 -5.24
N VAL A 446 -21.63 6.99 -4.98
CA VAL A 446 -22.79 6.22 -4.48
C VAL A 446 -23.94 6.47 -5.42
N TRP A 447 -24.50 5.38 -5.95
CA TRP A 447 -25.71 5.42 -6.72
C TRP A 447 -26.82 4.62 -6.02
N GLY A 448 -28.05 5.14 -6.05
CA GLY A 448 -29.23 4.45 -5.55
C GLY A 448 -30.37 4.60 -6.55
N ASN A 449 -31.11 3.52 -6.80
CA ASN A 449 -32.28 3.60 -7.65
C ASN A 449 -33.43 4.39 -6.99
N ALA A 450 -34.47 4.69 -7.74
CA ALA A 450 -35.61 5.49 -7.25
C ALA A 450 -36.28 4.88 -6.01
N ALA A 451 -36.41 3.55 -5.97
CA ALA A 451 -37.02 2.84 -4.84
C ALA A 451 -36.23 3.05 -3.54
N LEU A 452 -34.90 2.91 -3.59
CA LEU A 452 -34.03 3.14 -2.43
C LEU A 452 -34.14 4.60 -1.95
N ARG A 453 -34.00 5.57 -2.86
CA ARG A 453 -34.03 7.00 -2.53
C ARG A 453 -35.36 7.46 -1.94
N GLN A 454 -36.46 6.93 -2.44
CA GLN A 454 -37.81 7.22 -1.92
C GLN A 454 -38.05 6.65 -0.52
N GLN A 455 -37.47 5.49 -0.23
CA GLN A 455 -37.61 4.85 1.09
C GLN A 455 -36.61 5.41 2.12
N GLN A 456 -35.50 5.97 1.67
CA GLN A 456 -34.42 6.48 2.54
C GLN A 456 -34.09 7.97 2.23
N PRO A 457 -35.10 8.88 2.19
CA PRO A 457 -34.88 10.26 1.72
C PRO A 457 -33.98 11.07 2.65
N GLN A 458 -34.03 10.83 3.96
CA GLN A 458 -33.20 11.52 4.93
C GLN A 458 -31.72 11.12 4.79
N TRP A 459 -31.45 9.83 4.73
CA TRP A 459 -30.10 9.30 4.54
C TRP A 459 -29.51 9.79 3.21
N TRP A 460 -30.28 9.75 2.12
CA TRP A 460 -29.86 10.23 0.81
C TRP A 460 -29.54 11.73 0.83
N GLY A 461 -30.40 12.53 1.46
CA GLY A 461 -30.19 13.98 1.59
C GLY A 461 -28.96 14.33 2.42
N GLN A 462 -28.63 13.55 3.46
CA GLN A 462 -27.39 13.71 4.22
C GLN A 462 -26.17 13.37 3.36
N LEU A 463 -26.21 12.30 2.59
CA LEU A 463 -25.12 11.93 1.68
C LEU A 463 -24.84 13.04 0.66
N GLN A 464 -25.88 13.64 0.09
CA GLN A 464 -25.74 14.79 -0.80
C GLN A 464 -25.08 16.00 -0.09
N LYS A 465 -25.46 16.28 1.15
CA LYS A 465 -24.82 17.34 1.95
C LYS A 465 -23.34 17.06 2.22
N VAL A 466 -22.99 15.82 2.56
CA VAL A 466 -21.58 15.42 2.75
C VAL A 466 -20.79 15.66 1.46
N ALA A 467 -21.33 15.27 0.31
CA ALA A 467 -20.68 15.47 -0.98
C ALA A 467 -20.51 16.97 -1.33
N ALA A 468 -21.54 17.77 -1.08
CA ALA A 468 -21.48 19.23 -1.33
C ALA A 468 -20.41 19.94 -0.49
N HIS A 469 -20.02 19.38 0.65
CA HIS A 469 -19.02 19.94 1.56
C HIS A 469 -17.73 19.09 1.63
N ALA A 470 -17.49 18.20 0.66
CA ALA A 470 -16.35 17.28 0.70
C ALA A 470 -14.99 17.99 0.61
N VAL A 471 -14.94 19.14 -0.06
CA VAL A 471 -13.72 19.95 -0.20
C VAL A 471 -13.82 21.19 0.69
N ALA A 472 -12.82 21.40 1.53
CA ALA A 472 -12.71 22.61 2.34
C ALA A 472 -12.17 23.79 1.50
N PRO A 473 -12.34 25.05 1.95
CA PRO A 473 -11.86 26.22 1.21
C PRO A 473 -10.35 26.22 0.92
N ASP A 474 -9.56 25.55 1.74
CA ASP A 474 -8.11 25.37 1.56
C ASP A 474 -7.77 24.20 0.63
N GLY A 475 -8.77 23.53 0.04
CA GLY A 475 -8.60 22.37 -0.84
C GLY A 475 -8.35 21.05 -0.12
N SER A 476 -8.40 21.03 1.22
CA SER A 476 -8.33 19.77 1.96
C SER A 476 -9.63 18.97 1.83
N LEU A 477 -9.50 17.64 1.75
CA LEU A 477 -10.66 16.75 1.70
C LEU A 477 -11.13 16.44 3.12
N ARG A 478 -12.44 16.54 3.34
CA ARG A 478 -13.06 16.35 4.64
C ARG A 478 -13.37 14.88 4.96
N GLN A 479 -13.32 14.01 3.95
CA GLN A 479 -13.71 12.61 4.08
C GLN A 479 -12.54 11.70 3.71
N THR A 480 -12.52 10.51 4.29
CA THR A 480 -11.62 9.43 3.89
C THR A 480 -12.40 8.31 3.20
N ASN A 481 -11.68 7.37 2.58
CA ASN A 481 -12.28 6.20 1.95
C ASN A 481 -13.00 5.27 2.95
N LEU A 482 -12.87 5.47 4.26
CA LEU A 482 -13.71 4.81 5.27
C LEU A 482 -15.21 5.13 5.12
N LEU A 483 -15.54 6.27 4.51
CA LEU A 483 -16.93 6.60 4.18
C LEU A 483 -17.56 5.53 3.27
N TYR A 484 -16.79 4.95 2.35
CA TYR A 484 -17.23 3.82 1.53
C TYR A 484 -17.71 2.63 2.38
N THR A 485 -16.87 2.20 3.31
CA THR A 485 -17.18 1.10 4.25
C THR A 485 -18.41 1.43 5.07
N GLY A 486 -18.46 2.64 5.63
CA GLY A 486 -19.58 3.08 6.46
C GLY A 486 -20.91 3.18 5.68
N VAL A 487 -20.89 3.65 4.44
CA VAL A 487 -22.07 3.68 3.55
C VAL A 487 -22.58 2.26 3.29
N VAL A 488 -21.67 1.33 3.01
CA VAL A 488 -22.08 -0.08 2.83
C VAL A 488 -22.68 -0.64 4.12
N GLN A 489 -22.08 -0.40 5.27
CA GLN A 489 -22.61 -0.83 6.58
C GLN A 489 -24.00 -0.27 6.85
N ASP A 490 -24.25 1.01 6.55
CA ASP A 490 -25.58 1.62 6.67
C ASP A 490 -26.60 0.93 5.75
N LEU A 491 -26.23 0.64 4.49
CA LEU A 491 -27.09 -0.08 3.54
C LEU A 491 -27.43 -1.50 4.01
N LEU A 492 -26.52 -2.15 4.73
CA LEU A 492 -26.71 -3.47 5.34
C LEU A 492 -27.52 -3.44 6.66
N GLY A 493 -27.89 -2.27 7.18
CA GLY A 493 -28.68 -2.10 8.40
C GLY A 493 -27.88 -1.99 9.70
N TYR A 494 -26.55 -1.78 9.62
CA TYR A 494 -25.71 -1.64 10.82
C TYR A 494 -25.82 -0.27 11.50
N GLN A 495 -26.43 0.72 10.84
CA GLN A 495 -26.65 2.07 11.40
C GLN A 495 -25.40 2.68 12.03
N VAL A 496 -24.26 2.59 11.34
CA VAL A 496 -23.02 3.22 11.80
C VAL A 496 -23.09 4.75 11.67
N HIS A 497 -24.12 5.25 10.97
CA HIS A 497 -24.36 6.66 10.72
C HIS A 497 -23.16 7.33 10.06
N ALA A 498 -22.56 6.64 9.09
CA ALA A 498 -21.36 7.10 8.39
C ALA A 498 -21.54 8.50 7.80
N VAL A 499 -22.74 8.76 7.28
CA VAL A 499 -23.10 10.01 6.63
C VAL A 499 -23.32 11.14 7.64
N ASP A 500 -23.89 10.83 8.81
CA ASP A 500 -24.19 11.83 9.86
C ASP A 500 -22.95 12.24 10.64
N LYS A 501 -22.08 11.27 10.95
CA LYS A 501 -20.88 11.52 11.76
C LYS A 501 -19.74 12.14 10.98
N GLY A 502 -19.85 12.19 9.65
CA GLY A 502 -18.76 12.52 8.77
C GLY A 502 -17.55 11.65 9.17
N MET A 503 -17.20 10.65 8.38
CA MET A 503 -16.01 9.82 8.65
C MET A 503 -14.74 10.66 8.39
N ALA A 504 -14.67 11.80 9.08
CA ALA A 504 -13.47 12.60 9.14
C ALA A 504 -12.34 11.74 9.71
N SER A 505 -11.21 11.80 9.09
CA SER A 505 -10.00 11.05 9.30
C SER A 505 -9.61 10.89 10.78
N HIS A 506 -10.10 9.86 11.45
CA HIS A 506 -9.44 9.37 12.65
C HIS A 506 -8.38 8.30 12.32
N VAL A 507 -8.24 7.91 11.08
CA VAL A 507 -7.12 7.15 10.59
C VAL A 507 -6.09 8.14 10.07
N SER A 508 -5.49 8.91 10.98
CA SER A 508 -4.18 9.48 10.68
C SER A 508 -3.26 8.30 10.39
N PRO A 509 -2.68 8.20 9.20
CA PRO A 509 -1.70 7.16 8.93
C PRO A 509 -0.54 7.39 9.88
N ALA A 510 -0.37 6.53 10.89
CA ALA A 510 0.76 6.64 11.79
C ALA A 510 2.04 6.43 10.98
N GLY A 511 2.79 7.48 10.78
CA GLY A 511 4.04 7.49 10.03
C GLY A 511 3.91 7.71 8.52
N ASP A 512 2.81 7.33 7.90
CA ASP A 512 2.48 7.65 6.52
C ASP A 512 1.36 8.67 6.55
N GLY A 513 1.67 9.93 6.88
CA GLY A 513 0.72 11.02 6.69
C GLY A 513 0.08 10.87 5.30
N PRO A 514 -1.19 11.25 5.11
CA PRO A 514 -1.82 11.18 3.80
C PRO A 514 -0.96 11.85 2.73
N TYR A 515 -0.09 12.75 3.15
CA TYR A 515 0.90 13.42 2.30
C TYR A 515 2.22 13.46 3.05
N PRO A 516 3.32 12.98 2.45
CA PRO A 516 4.63 13.26 3.03
C PRO A 516 4.78 14.77 3.18
N PRO A 517 5.21 15.28 4.34
CA PRO A 517 5.26 16.72 4.64
C PRO A 517 6.22 17.52 3.77
N THR A 518 6.88 16.89 2.82
CA THR A 518 7.92 17.45 1.96
C THR A 518 7.63 17.33 0.47
N ALA A 519 6.42 16.94 0.06
CA ALA A 519 6.08 16.99 -1.35
C ALA A 519 6.22 18.44 -1.81
N ALA A 520 7.24 18.71 -2.62
CA ALA A 520 7.38 20.00 -3.27
C ALA A 520 6.06 20.30 -4.00
N HIS A 521 5.55 21.51 -3.81
CA HIS A 521 4.37 22.01 -4.49
C HIS A 521 4.61 22.01 -6.01
N ASN A 522 4.27 20.92 -6.67
CA ASN A 522 4.50 20.74 -8.10
C ASN A 522 3.19 20.80 -8.90
N GLY A 523 2.26 21.64 -8.47
CA GLY A 523 1.01 21.92 -9.20
C GLY A 523 -0.06 20.82 -9.10
N CYS A 524 0.29 19.64 -8.59
CA CYS A 524 -0.65 18.54 -8.37
C CYS A 524 -1.17 18.48 -6.94
N ASP A 525 -0.50 19.15 -6.01
CA ASP A 525 -0.88 19.14 -4.60
C ASP A 525 -1.98 20.17 -4.26
N ASP A 526 -2.19 21.15 -5.14
CA ASP A 526 -3.18 22.23 -4.94
C ASP A 526 -4.44 22.07 -5.80
N TRP A 527 -4.65 20.90 -6.42
CA TRP A 527 -5.73 20.68 -7.36
C TRP A 527 -7.09 21.11 -6.82
N PHE A 528 -7.50 20.57 -5.68
CA PHE A 528 -8.83 20.90 -5.12
C PHE A 528 -8.91 22.30 -4.55
N ALA A 529 -7.79 22.92 -4.15
CA ALA A 529 -7.75 24.34 -3.80
C ALA A 529 -8.04 25.20 -5.02
N GLN A 530 -7.50 24.86 -6.19
CA GLN A 530 -7.79 25.56 -7.45
C GLN A 530 -9.24 25.33 -7.90
N VAL A 531 -9.75 24.11 -7.79
CA VAL A 531 -11.16 23.78 -8.10
C VAL A 531 -12.12 24.56 -7.18
N ALA A 532 -11.83 24.64 -5.88
CA ALA A 532 -12.64 25.38 -4.91
C ALA A 532 -12.65 26.90 -5.19
N GLN A 533 -11.54 27.47 -5.68
CA GLN A 533 -11.47 28.88 -6.08
C GLN A 533 -12.23 29.18 -7.37
N GLN A 534 -12.25 28.24 -8.32
CA GLN A 534 -12.96 28.39 -9.60
C GLN A 534 -14.49 28.20 -9.44
N HIS A 535 -14.89 27.40 -8.47
CA HIS A 535 -16.29 27.13 -8.16
C HIS A 535 -16.52 27.39 -6.66
N PRO A 536 -16.53 28.67 -6.21
CA PRO A 536 -16.94 28.99 -4.86
C PRO A 536 -18.32 28.40 -4.66
N ALA A 537 -18.46 27.47 -3.71
CA ALA A 537 -19.73 26.85 -3.38
C ALA A 537 -20.78 27.97 -3.31
N ALA A 538 -21.84 27.86 -4.08
CA ALA A 538 -22.94 28.79 -4.00
C ALA A 538 -23.33 28.83 -2.52
N THR A 539 -23.03 29.94 -1.88
CA THR A 539 -23.39 30.19 -0.48
C THR A 539 -24.90 30.00 -0.37
N PRO A 540 -25.40 29.29 0.64
CA PRO A 540 -26.81 28.93 0.76
C PRO A 540 -27.70 30.10 0.82
#